data_49cba443ab2175b826cb20afb45213a2
#
_entry.id   49cba443ab2175b826cb20afb45213a2
#
_cell.length_a   1.000
_cell.length_b   1.000
_cell.length_c   1.000
_cell.angle_alpha   90.00
_cell.angle_beta   90.00
_cell.angle_gamma   90.00
#
_symmetry.space_group_name_H-M   'P 1'
#
loop_
_entity.id
_entity.type
_entity.pdbx_description
1 polymer ?
#
loop_
_entity_poly.entity_id
_entity_poly.type
_entity_poly.pdbx_seq_one_letter_code
_entity_poly.pdbx_strand_id
1 'polypeptide(L)'
;MYQIERRQFIRRLGIGGLMLTPLAAALSGCKKDNWPEGMVEIKWDRDTCVRCSMVISDRRFAAQLRGGPENTAFKFDDPGCLAFWLKDKAEKYPWMADQATKIWLADFNSISREEMNWLDPKRTQFITRTSPMGYNFAAVSTPMPGSLDFTDMRQHILAKGK
;
A
#
# COMPACT_ATOMS: atom_id res chain seq x y z
N MET A 1 -46.12 -56.40 -4.81
CA MET A 1 -45.47 -56.06 -3.54
C MET A 1 -43.97 -56.42 -3.68
N TYR A 2 -43.18 -55.52 -4.18
CA TYR A 2 -41.73 -55.73 -4.44
C TYR A 2 -40.93 -54.97 -3.38
N GLN A 3 -40.35 -55.66 -2.48
CA GLN A 3 -39.40 -55.13 -1.51
C GLN A 3 -38.03 -55.07 -2.20
N ILE A 4 -37.60 -53.88 -2.61
CA ILE A 4 -36.23 -53.66 -3.10
C ILE A 4 -35.32 -53.50 -1.89
N GLU A 5 -34.46 -54.48 -1.71
CA GLU A 5 -33.45 -54.54 -0.65
C GLU A 5 -32.47 -53.34 -0.74
N ARG A 6 -32.55 -52.40 0.18
CA ARG A 6 -31.65 -51.22 0.33
C ARG A 6 -30.17 -51.57 0.47
N ARG A 7 -29.82 -52.83 0.67
CA ARG A 7 -28.45 -53.29 0.90
C ARG A 7 -27.61 -53.51 -0.36
N GLN A 8 -28.21 -53.58 -1.54
CA GLN A 8 -27.46 -53.80 -2.79
C GLN A 8 -27.05 -52.49 -3.48
N PHE A 9 -27.63 -51.35 -3.10
CA PHE A 9 -27.27 -50.06 -3.70
C PHE A 9 -25.94 -49.53 -3.20
N ILE A 10 -25.56 -49.87 -1.96
CA ILE A 10 -24.30 -49.33 -1.33
C ILE A 10 -23.05 -50.04 -1.82
N ARG A 11 -23.17 -51.28 -2.37
CA ARG A 11 -21.99 -52.07 -2.81
C ARG A 11 -21.49 -51.69 -4.23
N ARG A 12 -22.24 -50.90 -5.00
CA ARG A 12 -21.81 -50.48 -6.35
C ARG A 12 -21.22 -49.05 -6.43
N LEU A 13 -21.20 -48.29 -5.35
CA LEU A 13 -20.61 -46.94 -5.26
C LEU A 13 -19.18 -46.91 -4.74
N GLY A 14 -18.57 -48.07 -4.45
CA GLY A 14 -17.30 -48.16 -3.75
C GLY A 14 -16.03 -48.27 -4.61
N ILE A 15 -16.08 -48.29 -5.95
CA ILE A 15 -14.86 -48.59 -6.76
C ILE A 15 -14.62 -47.52 -7.87
N GLY A 16 -15.28 -46.38 -7.84
CA GLY A 16 -15.13 -45.34 -8.87
C GLY A 16 -14.51 -44.03 -8.40
N GLY A 17 -14.02 -43.95 -7.16
CA GLY A 17 -13.67 -42.67 -6.53
C GLY A 17 -12.20 -42.38 -6.25
N LEU A 18 -11.24 -43.00 -6.96
CA LEU A 18 -9.82 -42.84 -6.55
C LEU A 18 -8.88 -42.36 -7.67
N MET A 19 -9.34 -41.58 -8.64
CA MET A 19 -8.46 -41.03 -9.70
C MET A 19 -8.77 -39.58 -10.11
N LEU A 20 -9.18 -38.72 -9.18
CA LEU A 20 -9.43 -37.32 -9.52
C LEU A 20 -9.00 -36.35 -8.42
N THR A 21 -7.75 -36.38 -8.02
CA THR A 21 -7.21 -35.30 -7.17
C THR A 21 -5.70 -35.11 -7.28
N PRO A 22 -5.17 -34.64 -8.41
CA PRO A 22 -4.03 -33.73 -8.26
C PRO A 22 -4.22 -32.37 -8.96
N LEU A 23 -5.41 -32.04 -9.47
CA LEU A 23 -5.57 -30.78 -10.23
C LEU A 23 -6.13 -29.61 -9.41
N ALA A 24 -6.55 -29.81 -8.17
CA ALA A 24 -7.08 -28.77 -7.31
C ALA A 24 -6.00 -27.96 -6.56
N ALA A 25 -4.74 -28.40 -6.56
CA ALA A 25 -3.65 -27.72 -5.86
C ALA A 25 -2.95 -26.61 -6.68
N ALA A 26 -3.31 -26.45 -7.95
CA ALA A 26 -2.64 -25.50 -8.86
C ALA A 26 -3.31 -24.11 -8.96
N LEU A 27 -4.41 -23.86 -8.23
CA LEU A 27 -5.13 -22.57 -8.27
C LEU A 27 -4.92 -21.70 -7.05
N SER A 28 -4.02 -22.06 -6.15
CA SER A 28 -3.48 -21.11 -5.17
C SER A 28 -2.43 -20.24 -5.87
N GLY A 29 -2.85 -19.45 -6.83
CA GLY A 29 -2.08 -18.31 -7.30
C GLY A 29 -1.91 -17.38 -6.11
N CYS A 30 -0.83 -17.53 -5.34
CA CYS A 30 -0.38 -16.49 -4.45
C CYS A 30 -0.28 -15.23 -5.32
N LYS A 31 -1.21 -14.28 -5.18
CA LYS A 31 -0.98 -12.91 -5.60
C LYS A 31 0.31 -12.52 -4.89
N LYS A 32 1.36 -12.36 -5.66
CA LYS A 32 2.63 -11.86 -5.15
C LYS A 32 2.30 -10.47 -4.62
N ASP A 33 2.28 -10.33 -3.31
CA ASP A 33 2.11 -9.03 -2.68
C ASP A 33 3.26 -8.14 -3.15
N ASN A 34 2.96 -7.21 -4.04
CA ASN A 34 3.95 -6.27 -4.61
C ASN A 34 4.32 -5.14 -3.63
N TRP A 35 4.11 -5.37 -2.33
CA TRP A 35 4.48 -4.42 -1.30
C TRP A 35 5.95 -4.57 -0.95
N PRO A 36 6.71 -3.47 -0.85
CA PRO A 36 8.09 -3.51 -0.37
C PRO A 36 8.21 -4.18 1.00
N GLU A 37 9.35 -4.80 1.24
CA GLU A 37 9.63 -5.41 2.53
C GLU A 37 9.46 -4.41 3.68
N GLY A 38 8.64 -4.80 4.65
CA GLY A 38 8.33 -3.98 5.80
C GLY A 38 7.22 -2.95 5.57
N MET A 39 6.69 -2.78 4.38
CA MET A 39 5.51 -1.96 4.14
C MET A 39 4.23 -2.72 4.51
N VAL A 40 3.26 -2.03 5.08
CA VAL A 40 1.92 -2.58 5.35
C VAL A 40 1.03 -2.29 4.15
N GLU A 41 0.28 -3.28 3.71
CA GLU A 41 -0.68 -3.13 2.61
C GLU A 41 -1.59 -1.90 2.81
N ILE A 42 -1.75 -1.10 1.77
CA ILE A 42 -2.78 -0.05 1.71
C ILE A 42 -4.03 -0.66 1.09
N LYS A 43 -5.09 -0.76 1.88
CA LYS A 43 -6.41 -1.19 1.39
C LYS A 43 -7.08 -0.02 0.70
N TRP A 44 -6.91 0.06 -0.61
CA TRP A 44 -7.47 1.13 -1.45
C TRP A 44 -8.97 1.28 -1.25
N ASP A 45 -9.44 2.52 -1.24
CA ASP A 45 -10.84 2.90 -1.04
C ASP A 45 -11.44 2.46 0.33
N ARG A 46 -10.57 2.07 1.29
CA ARG A 46 -10.94 1.65 2.65
C ARG A 46 -10.07 2.31 3.73
N ASP A 47 -8.74 2.25 3.56
CA ASP A 47 -7.84 2.89 4.53
C ASP A 47 -7.97 4.40 4.43
N THR A 48 -7.80 5.06 5.56
CA THR A 48 -7.88 6.53 5.65
C THR A 48 -6.52 7.12 5.98
N CYS A 49 -6.29 8.31 5.47
CA CYS A 49 -5.14 9.11 5.81
C CYS A 49 -5.17 9.50 7.30
N VAL A 50 -4.10 9.19 8.03
CA VAL A 50 -4.03 9.45 9.48
C VAL A 50 -4.11 10.95 9.84
N ARG A 51 -3.80 11.85 8.90
CA ARG A 51 -3.81 13.30 9.14
C ARG A 51 -5.13 13.95 8.77
N CYS A 52 -5.65 13.72 7.57
CA CYS A 52 -6.83 14.41 7.05
C CYS A 52 -8.11 13.57 7.08
N SER A 53 -8.00 12.27 7.43
CA SER A 53 -9.11 11.30 7.48
C SER A 53 -9.78 11.02 6.13
N MET A 54 -9.22 11.52 5.02
CA MET A 54 -9.71 11.18 3.68
C MET A 54 -9.35 9.72 3.33
N VAL A 55 -10.23 9.09 2.57
CA VAL A 55 -9.99 7.73 2.07
C VAL A 55 -8.86 7.76 1.04
N ILE A 56 -7.93 6.81 1.15
CA ILE A 56 -6.79 6.68 0.24
C ILE A 56 -7.26 5.98 -1.04
N SER A 57 -7.57 6.75 -2.07
CA SER A 57 -8.12 6.28 -3.33
C SER A 57 -7.19 6.51 -4.52
N ASP A 58 -6.48 7.63 -4.55
CA ASP A 58 -5.53 7.91 -5.63
C ASP A 58 -4.16 7.31 -5.33
N ARG A 59 -3.88 6.17 -5.96
CA ARG A 59 -2.63 5.43 -5.80
C ARG A 59 -1.37 6.26 -6.08
N ARG A 60 -1.49 7.30 -6.92
CA ARG A 60 -0.34 8.08 -7.39
C ARG A 60 0.25 9.02 -6.34
N PHE A 61 -0.47 9.25 -5.25
CA PHE A 61 -0.08 10.19 -4.19
C PHE A 61 0.05 9.52 -2.82
N ALA A 62 -0.25 8.24 -2.73
CA ALA A 62 -0.20 7.53 -1.46
C ALA A 62 1.20 7.52 -0.86
N ALA A 63 1.27 7.58 0.46
CA ALA A 63 2.50 7.43 1.19
C ALA A 63 2.30 6.60 2.46
N GLN A 64 3.38 6.01 2.95
CA GLN A 64 3.39 5.33 4.23
C GLN A 64 4.68 5.66 4.99
N LEU A 65 4.55 5.81 6.31
CA LEU A 65 5.64 5.94 7.26
C LEU A 65 5.50 4.81 8.29
N ARG A 66 6.60 4.11 8.60
CA ARG A 66 6.60 3.02 9.55
C ARG A 66 7.85 3.01 10.40
N GLY A 67 7.68 2.78 11.72
CA GLY A 67 8.80 2.70 12.64
C GLY A 67 8.35 2.66 14.09
N GLY A 68 9.30 2.97 14.98
CA GLY A 68 9.10 3.00 16.42
C GLY A 68 9.07 1.61 17.07
N PRO A 69 9.01 1.56 18.42
CA PRO A 69 9.10 0.31 19.19
C PRO A 69 7.96 -0.67 18.85
N GLU A 70 6.78 -0.17 18.50
CA GLU A 70 5.61 -0.97 18.14
C GLU A 70 5.50 -1.22 16.64
N ASN A 71 6.51 -0.78 15.86
CA ASN A 71 6.52 -0.90 14.41
C ASN A 71 5.25 -0.32 13.75
N THR A 72 4.81 0.84 14.26
CA THR A 72 3.57 1.51 13.86
C THR A 72 3.65 2.00 12.42
N ALA A 73 2.57 1.79 11.65
CA ALA A 73 2.43 2.26 10.28
C ALA A 73 1.39 3.39 10.19
N PHE A 74 1.78 4.52 9.61
CA PHE A 74 0.90 5.64 9.28
C PHE A 74 0.76 5.75 7.77
N LYS A 75 -0.48 5.82 7.28
CA LYS A 75 -0.83 5.88 5.87
C LYS A 75 -1.37 7.25 5.50
N PHE A 76 -1.04 7.73 4.32
CA PHE A 76 -1.38 9.06 3.83
C PHE A 76 -1.91 8.99 2.40
N ASP A 77 -2.85 9.86 2.07
CA ASP A 77 -3.42 10.03 0.74
C ASP A 77 -2.66 11.05 -0.13
N ASP A 78 -1.75 11.81 0.49
CA ASP A 78 -1.02 12.89 -0.16
C ASP A 78 0.37 13.07 0.50
N PRO A 79 1.46 13.26 -0.26
CA PRO A 79 2.78 13.55 0.30
C PRO A 79 2.81 14.77 1.22
N GLY A 80 1.92 15.74 0.99
CA GLY A 80 1.78 16.90 1.87
C GLY A 80 1.21 16.55 3.24
N CYS A 81 0.31 15.58 3.31
CA CYS A 81 -0.18 15.05 4.59
C CYS A 81 0.97 14.41 5.40
N LEU A 82 1.85 13.66 4.74
CA LEU A 82 3.05 13.12 5.35
C LEU A 82 4.00 14.25 5.84
N ALA A 83 4.23 15.28 5.00
CA ALA A 83 5.11 16.40 5.34
C ALA A 83 4.65 17.13 6.62
N PHE A 84 3.36 17.43 6.72
CA PHE A 84 2.78 18.02 7.93
C PHE A 84 2.78 17.07 9.12
N TRP A 85 2.49 15.78 8.93
CA TRP A 85 2.52 14.79 10.01
C TRP A 85 3.90 14.69 10.64
N LEU A 86 4.94 14.67 9.83
CA LEU A 86 6.34 14.66 10.29
C LEU A 86 6.70 15.90 11.13
N LYS A 87 6.07 17.06 10.87
CA LYS A 87 6.23 18.28 11.66
C LYS A 87 5.35 18.27 12.91
N ASP A 88 4.04 18.07 12.72
CA ASP A 88 3.03 18.29 13.76
C ASP A 88 3.05 17.22 14.85
N LYS A 89 3.60 16.06 14.55
CA LYS A 89 3.67 14.90 15.46
C LYS A 89 5.09 14.54 15.91
N ALA A 90 6.08 15.36 15.60
CA ALA A 90 7.48 15.11 15.94
C ALA A 90 7.68 14.88 17.46
N GLU A 91 7.04 15.67 18.31
CA GLU A 91 7.14 15.52 19.77
C GLU A 91 6.46 14.24 20.27
N LYS A 92 5.33 13.87 19.66
CA LYS A 92 4.58 12.67 20.05
C LYS A 92 5.26 11.38 19.58
N TYR A 93 5.90 11.43 18.42
CA TYR A 93 6.56 10.29 17.80
C TYR A 93 8.00 10.61 17.41
N PRO A 94 8.91 10.80 18.38
CA PRO A 94 10.29 11.19 18.11
C PRO A 94 11.03 10.17 17.23
N TRP A 95 10.63 8.91 17.28
CA TRP A 95 11.19 7.85 16.44
C TRP A 95 11.01 8.09 14.92
N MET A 96 10.13 9.02 14.52
CA MET A 96 9.99 9.36 13.09
C MET A 96 11.27 9.99 12.49
N ALA A 97 12.18 10.50 13.33
CA ALA A 97 13.49 11.02 12.92
C ALA A 97 14.59 9.94 12.90
N ASP A 98 14.32 8.73 13.37
CA ASP A 98 15.30 7.66 13.46
C ASP A 98 15.66 7.12 12.07
N GLN A 99 16.90 6.69 11.89
CA GLN A 99 17.35 6.07 10.65
C GLN A 99 16.64 4.74 10.33
N ALA A 100 16.13 4.06 11.36
CA ALA A 100 15.36 2.81 11.21
C ALA A 100 13.94 3.05 10.67
N THR A 101 13.44 4.28 10.76
CA THR A 101 12.12 4.65 10.23
C THR A 101 12.13 4.59 8.71
N LYS A 102 11.15 3.90 8.16
CA LYS A 102 10.98 3.75 6.70
C LYS A 102 9.83 4.60 6.22
N ILE A 103 10.04 5.25 5.09
CA ILE A 103 9.02 6.00 4.36
C ILE A 103 8.96 5.46 2.94
N TRP A 104 7.76 5.22 2.45
CA TRP A 104 7.49 4.86 1.07
C TRP A 104 6.55 5.90 0.46
N LEU A 105 6.89 6.33 -0.75
CA LEU A 105 6.12 7.25 -1.56
C LEU A 105 5.70 6.53 -2.84
N ALA A 106 4.44 6.61 -3.21
CA ALA A 106 3.98 6.05 -4.46
C ALA A 106 4.61 6.78 -5.65
N ASP A 107 5.22 6.06 -6.59
CA ASP A 107 5.65 6.65 -7.85
C ASP A 107 4.42 7.05 -8.67
N PHE A 108 4.33 8.33 -9.01
CA PHE A 108 3.24 8.88 -9.83
C PHE A 108 3.08 8.14 -11.17
N ASN A 109 4.15 7.59 -11.70
CA ASN A 109 4.19 6.86 -12.96
C ASN A 109 3.83 5.37 -12.83
N SER A 110 3.46 4.89 -11.64
CA SER A 110 2.99 3.50 -11.46
C SER A 110 1.79 3.21 -12.37
N ILE A 111 1.79 2.05 -13.02
CA ILE A 111 0.80 1.71 -14.05
C ILE A 111 -0.57 1.44 -13.43
N SER A 112 -0.63 0.64 -12.37
CA SER A 112 -1.87 0.23 -11.71
C SER A 112 -1.68 0.08 -10.19
N ARG A 113 -2.74 -0.28 -9.47
CA ARG A 113 -2.68 -0.58 -8.03
C ARG A 113 -1.95 -1.90 -7.74
N GLU A 114 -1.92 -2.79 -8.70
CA GLU A 114 -1.23 -4.08 -8.64
C GLU A 114 0.24 -3.95 -9.01
N GLU A 115 0.60 -2.92 -9.79
CA GLU A 115 1.94 -2.66 -10.26
C GLU A 115 2.44 -1.31 -9.76
N MET A 116 2.48 -1.19 -8.42
CA MET A 116 2.98 0.00 -7.74
C MET A 116 4.50 -0.01 -7.62
N ASN A 117 5.13 1.09 -7.99
CA ASN A 117 6.49 1.39 -7.58
C ASN A 117 6.48 2.27 -6.33
N TRP A 118 7.28 1.90 -5.34
CA TRP A 118 7.41 2.62 -4.08
C TRP A 118 8.81 3.20 -3.95
N LEU A 119 8.88 4.48 -3.69
CA LEU A 119 10.11 5.26 -3.71
C LEU A 119 10.57 5.59 -2.29
N ASP A 120 11.89 5.53 -2.06
CA ASP A 120 12.52 6.05 -0.85
C ASP A 120 12.67 7.58 -0.97
N PRO A 121 12.26 8.37 0.04
CA PRO A 121 12.40 9.83 0.03
C PRO A 121 13.78 10.35 -0.35
N LYS A 122 14.84 9.63 0.03
CA LYS A 122 16.24 10.02 -0.26
C LYS A 122 16.59 9.97 -1.74
N ARG A 123 15.80 9.26 -2.54
CA ARG A 123 16.00 9.04 -3.98
C ARG A 123 14.87 9.57 -4.83
N THR A 124 13.87 10.18 -4.18
CA THR A 124 12.65 10.66 -4.81
C THR A 124 12.79 12.11 -5.24
N GLN A 125 12.24 12.41 -6.40
CA GLN A 125 12.01 13.77 -6.88
C GLN A 125 10.53 14.09 -6.86
N PHE A 126 10.18 15.35 -6.71
CA PHE A 126 8.79 15.80 -6.66
C PHE A 126 8.51 16.80 -7.75
N ILE A 127 7.44 16.55 -8.49
CA ILE A 127 6.94 17.42 -9.55
C ILE A 127 5.57 17.99 -9.18
N THR A 128 5.24 19.15 -9.74
CA THR A 128 3.92 19.76 -9.52
C THR A 128 2.84 18.99 -10.28
N ARG A 129 1.87 18.46 -9.54
CA ARG A 129 0.66 17.76 -10.06
C ARG A 129 -0.48 17.99 -9.09
N THR A 130 -1.69 18.21 -9.60
CA THR A 130 -2.88 18.31 -8.75
C THR A 130 -3.04 17.07 -7.91
N SER A 131 -3.06 17.22 -6.60
CA SER A 131 -3.12 16.14 -5.62
C SER A 131 -4.40 16.15 -4.80
N PRO A 132 -4.80 15.05 -4.14
CA PRO A 132 -6.07 14.93 -3.43
C PRO A 132 -6.32 16.04 -2.41
N MET A 133 -5.29 16.43 -1.66
CA MET A 133 -5.37 17.48 -0.64
C MET A 133 -4.95 18.87 -1.15
N GLY A 134 -4.62 19.00 -2.44
CA GLY A 134 -4.22 20.27 -3.04
C GLY A 134 -2.84 20.77 -2.60
N TYR A 135 -1.99 19.90 -2.06
CA TYR A 135 -0.57 20.24 -1.83
C TYR A 135 0.22 20.27 -3.13
N ASN A 136 -0.28 19.55 -4.15
CA ASN A 136 0.14 19.61 -5.54
C ASN A 136 1.58 19.15 -5.80
N PHE A 137 2.03 18.11 -5.09
CA PHE A 137 3.29 17.43 -5.37
C PHE A 137 3.07 15.94 -5.57
N ALA A 138 3.69 15.41 -6.63
CA ALA A 138 3.73 13.98 -6.94
C ALA A 138 5.17 13.49 -6.91
N ALA A 139 5.38 12.31 -6.33
CA ALA A 139 6.69 11.68 -6.26
C ALA A 139 7.02 10.96 -7.58
N VAL A 140 8.24 11.10 -8.06
CA VAL A 140 8.76 10.41 -9.26
C VAL A 140 10.17 9.91 -9.01
N SER A 141 10.55 8.83 -9.71
CA SER A 141 11.87 8.21 -9.59
C SER A 141 12.97 8.95 -10.36
N THR A 142 12.59 9.71 -11.39
CA THR A 142 13.55 10.35 -12.30
C THR A 142 13.52 11.87 -12.13
N PRO A 143 14.68 12.52 -11.98
CA PRO A 143 14.75 13.98 -11.95
C PRO A 143 14.20 14.60 -13.26
N MET A 144 13.47 15.70 -13.10
CA MET A 144 12.93 16.50 -14.22
C MET A 144 13.25 17.98 -13.98
N PRO A 145 13.30 18.81 -15.04
CA PRO A 145 13.47 20.25 -14.85
C PRO A 145 12.44 20.82 -13.90
N GLY A 146 12.90 21.49 -12.83
CA GLY A 146 12.04 22.07 -11.77
C GLY A 146 11.51 21.08 -10.75
N SER A 147 11.98 19.82 -10.74
CA SER A 147 11.68 18.88 -9.65
C SER A 147 12.44 19.27 -8.37
N LEU A 148 11.84 18.96 -7.23
CA LEU A 148 12.38 19.22 -5.89
C LEU A 148 12.76 17.90 -5.24
N ASP A 149 13.76 17.93 -4.35
CA ASP A 149 13.99 16.81 -3.45
C ASP A 149 12.95 16.79 -2.30
N PHE A 150 13.03 15.78 -1.44
CA PHE A 150 12.08 15.61 -0.34
C PHE A 150 12.15 16.74 0.70
N THR A 151 13.33 17.29 0.94
CA THR A 151 13.52 18.38 1.89
C THR A 151 12.93 19.68 1.37
N ASP A 152 13.23 20.02 0.15
CA ASP A 152 12.75 21.25 -0.51
C ASP A 152 11.22 21.18 -0.72
N MET A 153 10.70 20.04 -1.15
CA MET A 153 9.25 19.81 -1.25
C MET A 153 8.55 20.03 0.09
N ARG A 154 9.09 19.46 1.18
CA ARG A 154 8.54 19.68 2.53
C ARG A 154 8.57 21.14 2.94
N GLN A 155 9.70 21.82 2.76
CA GLN A 155 9.81 23.23 3.07
C GLN A 155 8.79 24.06 2.30
N HIS A 156 8.62 23.79 1.01
CA HIS A 156 7.67 24.46 0.14
C HIS A 156 6.21 24.27 0.62
N ILE A 157 5.84 23.05 0.98
CA ILE A 157 4.52 22.74 1.51
C ILE A 157 4.28 23.43 2.85
N LEU A 158 5.23 23.32 3.77
CA LEU A 158 5.11 23.89 5.12
C LEU A 158 5.07 25.41 5.12
N ALA A 159 5.75 26.07 4.19
CA ALA A 159 5.74 27.53 4.03
C ALA A 159 4.38 28.04 3.54
N LYS A 160 3.67 27.30 2.69
CA LYS A 160 2.33 27.70 2.20
C LYS A 160 1.25 27.61 3.28
N GLY A 161 1.42 26.77 4.28
CA GLY A 161 0.46 26.55 5.38
C GLY A 161 -0.87 25.95 4.87
N LYS A 162 -1.39 24.94 5.56
CA LYS A 162 -2.80 24.48 5.44
C LYS A 162 -3.23 23.87 6.76
#